data_ecbcda34a3b87f5865e1d98588d69654
#
_entry.id   ecbcda34a3b87f5865e1d98588d69654
#
_cell.length_a   1.000
_cell.length_b   1.000
_cell.length_c   1.000
_cell.angle_alpha   90.00
_cell.angle_beta   90.00
_cell.angle_gamma   90.00
#
_symmetry.space_group_name_H-M   'P 1'
#
loop_
_entity.id
_entity.type
_entity.pdbx_description
1 polymer ?
#
loop_
_entity_poly.entity_id
_entity_poly.type
_entity_poly.pdbx_seq_one_letter_code
_entity_poly.pdbx_strand_id
1 'polypeptide(L)'
;MAEEAGTATGRAPERTDPSGPTRAATRRRGPLAALLAFLVLAALVLLVPGGEPPEEDCRPLRVSDWRPENALTEEFARYGDDNSRLDDWTGGDGSRSLPLPDGRTLWLSADTFLDEVQEGRSRDPESVWVRNAGLVMSRDGRLERTLLGDGPRAWFPGLATADGREVWRWPLAGVVEPRTPGSAEQVVRVLLWQREAGQEPWTFGVPRATEVATVSLPDLRVESIEPILDPADADPAARVLYGTAAVPEGRWTYVFGADERTAHGRASTAHVARVPAGALADPAAWRYWDGERWQTSAARSAPMALGRTAERGATNTYTVARHGGTWLLLTTDAGGPDGRGLTTVTSYWACGPQGPWHGPHDVLVPPLPPGSDGRALAYNPQAHPSFGDEGGLVLGYDVNVPQEVAAVHRDVALYRPRFVRLDLSVR
;
A
#
# COMPACT_ATOMS: atom_id res chain seq x y z
N MET A 1 8.94 23.51 -73.35
CA MET A 1 9.18 24.91 -73.71
C MET A 1 10.15 25.42 -72.68
N ALA A 2 11.39 25.36 -73.00
CA ALA A 2 12.22 26.39 -73.62
C ALA A 2 12.74 27.32 -72.50
N GLU A 3 14.00 27.23 -72.13
CA GLU A 3 15.20 27.83 -72.81
C GLU A 3 15.46 29.20 -72.16
N GLU A 4 16.61 29.65 -71.86
CA GLU A 4 18.03 29.55 -72.23
C GLU A 4 18.81 30.43 -71.24
N ALA A 5 20.00 30.10 -70.75
CA ALA A 5 21.34 30.21 -71.35
C ALA A 5 21.88 31.65 -71.47
N GLY A 6 23.14 31.81 -71.04
CA GLY A 6 24.04 32.92 -71.39
C GLY A 6 25.15 33.15 -70.37
N THR A 7 26.23 32.46 -70.36
CA THR A 7 27.62 32.66 -70.91
C THR A 7 28.12 34.12 -70.93
N ALA A 8 29.28 34.49 -70.43
CA ALA A 8 30.65 34.28 -70.75
C ALA A 8 31.61 35.33 -70.16
N THR A 9 32.82 34.91 -69.89
CA THR A 9 34.17 35.47 -70.15
C THR A 9 34.58 36.79 -69.46
N GLY A 10 35.67 36.97 -68.88
CA GLY A 10 36.99 36.41 -68.97
C GLY A 10 38.08 37.38 -68.45
N ARG A 11 39.25 36.85 -68.15
CA ARG A 11 40.54 37.48 -68.13
C ARG A 11 41.15 37.91 -66.79
N ALA A 12 42.19 37.15 -66.39
CA ALA A 12 43.34 37.60 -65.63
C ALA A 12 44.28 38.42 -66.57
N PRO A 13 45.43 39.00 -66.17
CA PRO A 13 46.31 38.66 -65.03
C PRO A 13 46.90 39.92 -64.30
N GLU A 14 47.60 39.80 -63.18
CA GLU A 14 49.04 40.11 -63.09
C GLU A 14 49.56 40.07 -61.64
N ARG A 15 50.73 39.61 -61.48
CA ARG A 15 51.60 39.44 -60.32
C ARG A 15 52.03 40.75 -59.72
N THR A 16 52.18 40.82 -58.39
CA THR A 16 53.41 41.26 -57.72
C THR A 16 53.42 40.86 -56.27
N ASP A 17 54.41 40.10 -55.84
CA ASP A 17 54.90 39.97 -54.47
C ASP A 17 55.88 41.15 -54.19
N PRO A 18 56.07 41.64 -52.94
CA PRO A 18 56.86 40.90 -51.95
C PRO A 18 56.62 41.22 -50.48
N SER A 19 56.94 40.22 -49.65
CA SER A 19 57.64 40.30 -48.35
C SER A 19 57.05 41.16 -47.23
N GLY A 20 56.59 40.50 -46.15
CA GLY A 20 56.40 41.06 -44.78
C GLY A 20 56.03 39.97 -43.77
N PRO A 21 56.35 40.12 -42.51
CA PRO A 21 56.83 39.08 -41.63
C PRO A 21 55.80 38.14 -41.02
N THR A 22 56.22 36.89 -40.85
CA THR A 22 55.58 35.79 -40.09
C THR A 22 55.03 36.20 -38.75
N ARG A 23 53.66 36.21 -38.61
CA ARG A 23 52.94 36.18 -37.33
C ARG A 23 52.61 34.74 -37.00
N ALA A 24 53.15 34.25 -35.88
CA ALA A 24 52.86 32.96 -35.31
C ALA A 24 51.33 32.80 -35.02
N ALA A 25 50.69 31.81 -35.63
CA ALA A 25 49.30 31.42 -35.38
C ALA A 25 49.28 30.72 -34.05
N THR A 26 48.84 31.42 -33.01
CA THR A 26 48.38 30.83 -31.74
C THR A 26 47.08 30.03 -32.01
N ARG A 27 47.23 28.72 -32.10
CA ARG A 27 46.08 27.79 -32.13
C ARG A 27 45.26 27.95 -30.84
N ARG A 28 44.15 28.63 -30.93
CA ARG A 28 43.10 28.62 -29.88
C ARG A 28 42.49 27.21 -29.80
N ARG A 29 43.03 26.37 -28.91
CA ARG A 29 42.46 25.03 -28.52
C ARG A 29 41.51 25.15 -27.35
N GLY A 30 40.80 26.29 -27.17
CA GLY A 30 40.01 26.59 -25.98
C GLY A 30 38.61 25.92 -25.88
N PRO A 31 37.72 26.00 -26.88
CA PRO A 31 36.33 25.59 -26.65
C PRO A 31 36.11 24.07 -26.72
N LEU A 32 36.85 23.32 -27.54
CA LEU A 32 36.69 21.87 -27.69
C LEU A 32 37.19 21.08 -26.46
N ALA A 33 38.31 21.52 -25.88
CA ALA A 33 38.85 20.91 -24.66
C ALA A 33 37.98 21.15 -23.45
N ALA A 34 37.33 22.34 -23.33
CA ALA A 34 36.39 22.66 -22.28
C ALA A 34 35.07 21.84 -22.40
N LEU A 35 34.58 21.63 -23.63
CA LEU A 35 33.40 20.82 -23.88
C LEU A 35 33.62 19.33 -23.55
N LEU A 36 34.80 18.79 -23.96
CA LEU A 36 35.19 17.42 -23.62
C LEU A 36 35.40 17.22 -22.12
N ALA A 37 36.00 18.19 -21.42
CA ALA A 37 36.12 18.13 -19.96
C ALA A 37 34.78 18.19 -19.26
N PHE A 38 33.82 18.99 -19.74
CA PHE A 38 32.49 19.07 -19.21
C PHE A 38 31.68 17.78 -19.45
N LEU A 39 31.80 17.16 -20.63
CA LEU A 39 31.17 15.88 -20.94
C LEU A 39 31.78 14.71 -20.14
N VAL A 40 33.09 14.72 -19.91
CA VAL A 40 33.74 13.72 -19.05
C VAL A 40 33.37 13.92 -17.58
N LEU A 41 33.26 15.15 -17.09
CA LEU A 41 32.77 15.44 -15.72
C LEU A 41 31.30 15.07 -15.57
N ALA A 42 30.44 15.37 -16.53
CA ALA A 42 29.05 14.97 -16.54
C ALA A 42 28.88 13.43 -16.59
N ALA A 43 29.69 12.74 -17.38
CA ALA A 43 29.74 11.28 -17.44
C ALA A 43 30.26 10.66 -16.12
N LEU A 44 31.25 11.30 -15.48
CA LEU A 44 31.74 10.87 -14.16
C LEU A 44 30.74 11.12 -13.04
N VAL A 45 29.95 12.19 -13.09
CA VAL A 45 28.85 12.45 -12.14
C VAL A 45 27.69 11.46 -12.35
N LEU A 46 27.48 10.99 -13.59
CA LEU A 46 26.48 9.95 -13.91
C LEU A 46 26.99 8.52 -13.61
N LEU A 47 28.30 8.34 -13.44
CA LEU A 47 28.94 7.07 -13.13
C LEU A 47 29.34 6.95 -11.64
N VAL A 48 29.26 8.01 -10.86
CA VAL A 48 29.30 7.87 -9.39
C VAL A 48 27.98 7.17 -9.03
N PRO A 49 28.00 5.90 -8.58
CA PRO A 49 26.81 5.34 -7.95
C PRO A 49 26.43 6.35 -6.87
N GLY A 50 25.23 6.95 -6.97
CA GLY A 50 24.70 7.77 -5.91
C GLY A 50 24.89 6.93 -4.65
N GLY A 51 25.74 7.37 -3.73
CA GLY A 51 25.95 6.66 -2.48
C GLY A 51 24.57 6.46 -1.91
N GLU A 52 24.16 5.22 -1.69
CA GLU A 52 22.98 4.93 -0.91
C GLU A 52 23.14 5.74 0.37
N PRO A 53 22.09 6.45 0.81
CA PRO A 53 22.13 7.14 2.09
C PRO A 53 22.67 6.13 3.10
N PRO A 54 23.49 6.57 4.07
CA PRO A 54 24.08 5.66 5.05
C PRO A 54 22.96 4.78 5.57
N GLU A 55 23.11 3.45 5.44
CA GLU A 55 22.16 2.49 5.97
C GLU A 55 21.93 2.91 7.42
N GLU A 56 20.71 3.36 7.72
CA GLU A 56 20.30 3.55 9.12
C GLU A 56 20.55 2.22 9.81
N ASP A 57 21.31 2.23 10.90
CA ASP A 57 21.71 1.04 11.61
C ASP A 57 20.48 0.18 11.93
N CYS A 58 20.35 -0.93 11.22
CA CYS A 58 19.32 -1.91 11.57
C CYS A 58 19.62 -2.50 12.92
N ARG A 59 18.66 -2.41 13.82
CA ARG A 59 18.77 -2.96 15.20
C ARG A 59 17.56 -3.80 15.52
N PRO A 60 17.71 -4.83 16.39
CA PRO A 60 16.57 -5.59 16.87
C PRO A 60 15.50 -4.67 17.46
N LEU A 61 14.32 -4.72 16.90
CA LEU A 61 13.19 -3.87 17.28
C LEU A 61 12.11 -4.73 17.97
N ARG A 62 11.59 -4.24 19.09
CA ARG A 62 10.50 -4.90 19.82
C ARG A 62 9.47 -3.88 20.27
N VAL A 63 8.22 -4.32 20.36
CA VAL A 63 7.22 -3.63 21.13
C VAL A 63 7.50 -3.90 22.61
N SER A 64 7.74 -2.83 23.38
CA SER A 64 8.08 -2.91 24.80
C SER A 64 6.86 -2.72 25.70
N ASP A 65 5.88 -1.92 25.25
CA ASP A 65 4.63 -1.65 25.97
C ASP A 65 3.56 -1.18 24.97
N TRP A 66 2.31 -1.10 25.44
CA TRP A 66 1.20 -0.57 24.66
C TRP A 66 0.15 0.11 25.55
N ARG A 67 -0.62 1.04 24.96
CA ARG A 67 -1.76 1.71 25.61
C ARG A 67 -2.87 2.01 24.61
N PRO A 68 -4.14 2.14 25.04
CA PRO A 68 -5.22 2.55 24.15
C PRO A 68 -4.94 3.90 23.49
N GLU A 69 -5.24 4.02 22.20
CA GLU A 69 -5.28 5.29 21.47
C GLU A 69 -6.74 5.75 21.39
N ASN A 70 -7.18 6.38 22.48
CA ASN A 70 -8.58 6.73 22.64
C ASN A 70 -9.02 7.85 21.70
N ALA A 71 -8.18 8.86 21.47
CA ALA A 71 -8.55 10.03 20.66
C ALA A 71 -8.95 9.62 19.24
N LEU A 72 -8.20 8.73 18.61
CA LEU A 72 -8.52 8.23 17.27
C LEU A 72 -9.74 7.30 17.30
N THR A 73 -9.86 6.42 18.29
CA THR A 73 -11.03 5.55 18.47
C THR A 73 -12.32 6.37 18.66
N GLU A 74 -12.26 7.42 19.47
CA GLU A 74 -13.38 8.33 19.72
C GLU A 74 -13.75 9.17 18.50
N GLU A 75 -12.76 9.55 17.66
CA GLU A 75 -13.04 10.29 16.43
C GLU A 75 -13.83 9.44 15.42
N PHE A 76 -13.50 8.16 15.26
CA PHE A 76 -14.29 7.23 14.44
C PHE A 76 -15.70 7.02 15.03
N ALA A 77 -15.82 6.94 16.34
CA ALA A 77 -17.12 6.85 17.00
C ALA A 77 -17.93 8.12 16.79
N ARG A 78 -17.34 9.30 17.00
CA ARG A 78 -18.00 10.60 16.77
C ARG A 78 -18.50 10.73 15.32
N TYR A 79 -17.64 10.37 14.36
CA TYR A 79 -17.98 10.46 12.94
C TYR A 79 -19.14 9.53 12.59
N GLY A 80 -19.08 8.28 13.04
CA GLY A 80 -20.11 7.28 12.76
C GLY A 80 -21.42 7.46 13.52
N ASP A 81 -21.44 8.27 14.61
CA ASP A 81 -22.65 8.58 15.37
C ASP A 81 -23.33 9.89 14.91
N ASP A 82 -22.73 10.61 13.93
CA ASP A 82 -23.24 11.88 13.43
C ASP A 82 -24.30 11.69 12.35
N ASN A 83 -25.55 11.60 12.74
CA ASN A 83 -26.72 11.44 11.86
C ASN A 83 -27.12 12.74 11.12
N SER A 84 -26.32 13.79 11.18
CA SER A 84 -26.59 15.02 10.42
C SER A 84 -26.31 14.88 8.92
N ARG A 85 -25.67 13.78 8.50
CA ARG A 85 -25.32 13.45 7.14
C ARG A 85 -26.04 12.19 6.67
N LEU A 86 -26.44 12.19 5.41
CA LEU A 86 -27.03 11.03 4.75
C LEU A 86 -25.94 10.20 4.04
N ASP A 87 -26.18 8.92 3.88
CA ASP A 87 -25.31 7.98 3.17
C ASP A 87 -23.83 8.04 3.67
N ASP A 88 -23.66 8.19 4.99
CA ASP A 88 -22.32 8.32 5.57
C ASP A 88 -21.91 7.05 6.32
N TRP A 89 -20.61 6.91 6.53
CA TRP A 89 -20.02 5.77 7.21
C TRP A 89 -20.48 5.70 8.68
N THR A 90 -21.06 4.58 9.08
CA THR A 90 -21.46 4.31 10.47
C THR A 90 -20.65 3.18 11.11
N GLY A 91 -19.90 2.42 10.31
CA GLY A 91 -19.01 1.35 10.73
C GLY A 91 -18.44 0.62 9.53
N GLY A 92 -17.30 -0.01 9.70
CA GLY A 92 -16.62 -0.76 8.66
C GLY A 92 -15.34 -1.39 9.18
N ASP A 93 -14.75 -2.26 8.38
CA ASP A 93 -13.48 -2.90 8.67
C ASP A 93 -12.40 -2.59 7.63
N GLY A 94 -11.22 -3.18 7.79
CA GLY A 94 -10.11 -2.98 6.87
C GLY A 94 -9.53 -1.56 6.89
N SER A 95 -9.67 -0.85 8.02
CA SER A 95 -9.29 0.56 8.14
C SER A 95 -7.79 0.79 7.98
N ARG A 96 -7.38 1.48 6.92
CA ARG A 96 -5.97 1.80 6.61
C ARG A 96 -5.80 3.28 6.31
N SER A 97 -4.82 3.91 6.94
CA SER A 97 -4.53 5.33 6.74
C SER A 97 -3.45 5.55 5.68
N LEU A 98 -3.63 6.60 4.90
CA LEU A 98 -2.67 7.09 3.93
C LEU A 98 -2.54 8.62 4.07
N PRO A 99 -1.38 9.14 4.49
CA PRO A 99 -1.16 10.58 4.51
C PRO A 99 -1.12 11.13 3.08
N LEU A 100 -1.81 12.27 2.86
CA LEU A 100 -1.85 12.96 1.58
C LEU A 100 -0.90 14.17 1.58
N PRO A 101 -0.39 14.59 0.39
CA PRO A 101 0.55 15.69 0.30
C PRO A 101 0.01 17.03 0.81
N ASP A 102 -1.29 17.21 0.83
CA ASP A 102 -1.95 18.41 1.33
C ASP A 102 -2.21 18.38 2.84
N GLY A 103 -1.73 17.36 3.54
CA GLY A 103 -1.83 17.19 4.99
C GLY A 103 -3.13 16.54 5.48
N ARG A 104 -4.05 16.20 4.58
CA ARG A 104 -5.19 15.32 4.91
C ARG A 104 -4.72 13.89 5.06
N THR A 105 -5.56 13.05 5.64
CA THR A 105 -5.38 11.59 5.63
C THR A 105 -6.57 10.93 4.94
N LEU A 106 -6.27 10.09 3.96
CA LEU A 106 -7.25 9.18 3.37
C LEU A 106 -7.27 7.89 4.21
N TRP A 107 -8.45 7.51 4.66
CA TRP A 107 -8.69 6.20 5.26
C TRP A 107 -9.41 5.31 4.24
N LEU A 108 -8.91 4.12 4.05
CA LEU A 108 -9.55 3.08 3.26
C LEU A 108 -10.38 2.22 4.20
N SER A 109 -11.56 1.82 3.78
CA SER A 109 -12.44 0.90 4.49
C SER A 109 -12.91 -0.19 3.54
N ALA A 110 -12.90 -1.44 3.99
CA ALA A 110 -13.50 -2.55 3.25
C ALA A 110 -15.02 -2.58 3.47
N ASP A 111 -15.60 -3.70 3.87
CA ASP A 111 -17.04 -3.80 4.08
C ASP A 111 -17.53 -2.70 5.04
N THR A 112 -18.50 -1.91 4.58
CA THR A 112 -18.88 -0.65 5.22
C THR A 112 -20.40 -0.55 5.33
N PHE A 113 -20.89 -0.24 6.54
CA PHE A 113 -22.26 0.16 6.77
C PHE A 113 -22.42 1.67 6.64
N LEU A 114 -23.49 2.05 5.96
CA LEU A 114 -23.95 3.43 5.84
C LEU A 114 -25.24 3.58 6.65
N ASP A 115 -25.88 4.78 6.58
CA ASP A 115 -27.14 5.04 7.24
C ASP A 115 -27.00 5.64 8.65
N GLU A 116 -28.06 5.60 9.44
CA GLU A 116 -28.13 6.25 10.75
C GLU A 116 -27.83 5.29 11.89
N VAL A 117 -27.23 5.81 12.94
CA VAL A 117 -27.12 5.11 14.22
C VAL A 117 -28.30 5.49 15.09
N GLN A 118 -29.11 4.49 15.44
CA GLN A 118 -30.29 4.64 16.24
C GLN A 118 -30.00 4.82 17.75
N GLU A 119 -31.00 5.23 18.52
CA GLU A 119 -30.90 5.29 19.96
C GLU A 119 -30.43 3.96 20.55
N GLY A 120 -29.55 4.00 21.54
CA GLY A 120 -28.93 2.79 22.11
C GLY A 120 -27.75 2.25 21.29
N ARG A 121 -27.25 3.01 20.29
CA ARG A 121 -26.12 2.65 19.44
C ARG A 121 -26.36 1.42 18.57
N SER A 122 -27.58 1.23 18.17
CA SER A 122 -27.95 0.18 17.22
C SER A 122 -28.02 0.71 15.79
N ARG A 123 -28.09 -0.18 14.85
CA ARG A 123 -28.26 0.06 13.42
C ARG A 123 -29.45 -0.74 12.92
N ASP A 124 -30.20 -0.18 11.96
CA ASP A 124 -31.27 -0.93 11.29
C ASP A 124 -30.69 -2.20 10.63
N PRO A 125 -31.29 -3.38 10.80
CA PRO A 125 -30.86 -4.58 10.10
C PRO A 125 -30.87 -4.45 8.56
N GLU A 126 -31.68 -3.54 8.01
CA GLU A 126 -31.75 -3.25 6.57
C GLU A 126 -30.82 -2.09 6.14
N SER A 127 -29.95 -1.61 7.03
CA SER A 127 -28.97 -0.55 6.71
C SER A 127 -28.20 -0.87 5.46
N VAL A 128 -27.96 0.15 4.65
CA VAL A 128 -27.16 0.02 3.43
C VAL A 128 -25.77 -0.45 3.77
N TRP A 129 -25.32 -1.46 3.05
CA TRP A 129 -23.99 -2.04 3.17
C TRP A 129 -23.28 -2.06 1.83
N VAL A 130 -22.05 -1.59 1.81
CA VAL A 130 -21.21 -1.52 0.61
C VAL A 130 -19.87 -2.22 0.83
N ARG A 131 -19.28 -2.73 -0.26
CA ARG A 131 -18.04 -3.51 -0.22
C ARG A 131 -16.78 -2.70 0.07
N ASN A 132 -16.86 -1.38 -0.05
CA ASN A 132 -15.75 -0.50 0.29
C ASN A 132 -16.19 0.96 0.29
N ALA A 133 -15.45 1.76 1.05
CA ALA A 133 -15.55 3.21 1.09
C ALA A 133 -14.18 3.83 1.36
N GLY A 134 -14.06 5.13 1.17
CA GLY A 134 -12.97 5.93 1.69
C GLY A 134 -13.48 6.94 2.71
N LEU A 135 -12.64 7.33 3.68
CA LEU A 135 -12.95 8.45 4.56
C LEU A 135 -11.84 9.49 4.46
N VAL A 136 -12.20 10.74 4.50
CA VAL A 136 -11.25 11.86 4.48
C VAL A 136 -11.18 12.48 5.86
N MET A 137 -9.97 12.48 6.41
CA MET A 137 -9.67 13.15 7.67
C MET A 137 -8.90 14.44 7.37
N SER A 138 -9.33 15.55 7.97
CA SER A 138 -8.67 16.84 7.86
C SER A 138 -7.29 16.84 8.53
N ARG A 139 -6.52 17.92 8.32
CA ARG A 139 -5.21 18.14 8.98
C ARG A 139 -5.31 18.17 10.51
N ASP A 140 -6.47 18.58 11.01
CA ASP A 140 -6.74 18.67 12.44
C ASP A 140 -7.18 17.34 13.07
N GLY A 141 -7.11 16.24 12.29
CA GLY A 141 -7.47 14.90 12.76
C GLY A 141 -8.98 14.65 12.86
N ARG A 142 -9.82 15.42 12.14
CA ARG A 142 -11.28 15.26 12.12
C ARG A 142 -11.73 14.53 10.85
N LEU A 143 -12.50 13.48 10.99
CA LEU A 143 -13.19 12.85 9.86
C LEU A 143 -14.32 13.77 9.37
N GLU A 144 -14.34 14.03 8.07
CA GLU A 144 -15.19 15.06 7.46
C GLU A 144 -16.08 14.52 6.34
N ARG A 145 -15.65 13.47 5.64
CA ARG A 145 -16.35 13.00 4.44
C ARG A 145 -16.13 11.51 4.17
N THR A 146 -17.19 10.82 3.76
CA THR A 146 -17.16 9.48 3.19
C THR A 146 -17.09 9.56 1.66
N LEU A 147 -16.20 8.79 1.06
CA LEU A 147 -16.03 8.64 -0.38
C LEU A 147 -16.76 7.37 -0.82
N LEU A 148 -17.71 7.54 -1.69
CA LEU A 148 -18.55 6.49 -2.28
C LEU A 148 -18.53 6.60 -3.82
N GLY A 149 -19.11 5.62 -4.48
CA GLY A 149 -19.43 5.69 -5.90
C GLY A 149 -20.65 6.59 -6.17
N ASP A 150 -21.35 6.37 -7.27
CA ASP A 150 -22.56 7.10 -7.58
C ASP A 150 -23.71 6.68 -6.64
N GLY A 151 -24.04 7.54 -5.66
CA GLY A 151 -24.96 7.24 -4.57
C GLY A 151 -24.33 6.28 -3.53
N PRO A 152 -25.14 5.58 -2.73
CA PRO A 152 -24.64 4.67 -1.70
C PRO A 152 -24.13 3.36 -2.29
N ARG A 153 -23.03 3.46 -3.05
CA ARG A 153 -22.34 2.34 -3.71
C ARG A 153 -20.86 2.35 -3.34
N ALA A 154 -20.25 1.19 -3.50
CA ALA A 154 -18.81 1.04 -3.30
C ALA A 154 -17.99 2.07 -4.10
N TRP A 155 -17.01 2.69 -3.45
CA TRP A 155 -16.11 3.67 -4.07
C TRP A 155 -15.29 3.05 -5.20
N PHE A 156 -14.78 1.83 -5.00
CA PHE A 156 -14.21 0.98 -6.04
C PHE A 156 -15.30 0.01 -6.50
N PRO A 157 -15.91 0.22 -7.68
CA PRO A 157 -17.07 -0.54 -8.11
C PRO A 157 -16.77 -2.02 -8.25
N GLY A 158 -17.73 -2.86 -7.90
CA GLY A 158 -17.67 -4.29 -8.13
C GLY A 158 -17.89 -4.67 -9.59
N LEU A 159 -17.80 -5.96 -9.85
CA LEU A 159 -18.06 -6.59 -11.14
C LEU A 159 -19.08 -7.72 -10.94
N ALA A 160 -19.49 -8.36 -12.04
CA ALA A 160 -20.20 -9.62 -12.02
C ALA A 160 -19.52 -10.61 -12.97
N THR A 161 -19.51 -11.88 -12.60
CA THR A 161 -19.09 -12.95 -13.49
C THR A 161 -20.14 -13.16 -14.61
N ALA A 162 -19.77 -13.87 -15.64
CA ALA A 162 -20.69 -14.19 -16.74
C ALA A 162 -21.93 -14.99 -16.28
N ASP A 163 -21.83 -15.75 -15.20
CA ASP A 163 -22.92 -16.48 -14.56
C ASP A 163 -23.64 -15.68 -13.44
N GLY A 164 -23.31 -14.39 -13.31
CA GLY A 164 -24.01 -13.44 -12.43
C GLY A 164 -23.56 -13.46 -10.97
N ARG A 165 -22.46 -14.14 -10.62
CA ARG A 165 -21.90 -14.08 -9.26
C ARG A 165 -21.29 -12.72 -8.99
N GLU A 166 -21.49 -12.19 -7.77
CA GLU A 166 -20.88 -10.94 -7.33
C GLU A 166 -19.35 -11.07 -7.30
N VAL A 167 -18.67 -10.05 -7.82
CA VAL A 167 -17.23 -9.85 -7.68
C VAL A 167 -17.01 -8.46 -7.10
N TRP A 168 -16.32 -8.39 -5.98
CA TRP A 168 -16.07 -7.11 -5.29
C TRP A 168 -14.59 -6.84 -5.10
N ARG A 169 -14.29 -5.63 -4.64
CA ARG A 169 -12.94 -5.15 -4.36
C ARG A 169 -12.83 -4.72 -2.92
N TRP A 170 -11.85 -5.23 -2.21
CA TRP A 170 -11.45 -4.71 -0.91
C TRP A 170 -10.18 -3.88 -1.06
N PRO A 171 -10.20 -2.59 -0.67
CA PRO A 171 -9.01 -1.77 -0.66
C PRO A 171 -8.09 -2.18 0.50
N LEU A 172 -6.82 -2.29 0.19
CA LEU A 172 -5.77 -2.65 1.11
C LEU A 172 -4.84 -1.43 1.28
N ALA A 173 -3.52 -1.64 1.12
CA ALA A 173 -2.57 -0.54 1.26
C ALA A 173 -2.68 0.48 0.12
N GLY A 174 -2.40 1.73 0.46
CA GLY A 174 -2.27 2.81 -0.50
C GLY A 174 -0.89 3.47 -0.43
N VAL A 175 -0.45 4.05 -1.52
CA VAL A 175 0.75 4.89 -1.59
C VAL A 175 0.48 6.14 -2.43
N VAL A 176 1.11 7.25 -2.06
CA VAL A 176 1.22 8.42 -2.93
C VAL A 176 2.51 8.27 -3.73
N GLU A 177 2.41 8.30 -5.04
CA GLU A 177 3.58 8.18 -5.92
C GLU A 177 3.45 9.09 -7.15
N PRO A 178 4.55 9.36 -7.89
CA PRO A 178 4.47 9.98 -9.19
C PRO A 178 3.50 9.22 -10.11
N ARG A 179 2.72 9.93 -10.92
CA ARG A 179 1.78 9.32 -11.88
C ARG A 179 2.46 8.30 -12.80
N THR A 180 3.67 8.65 -13.23
CA THR A 180 4.61 7.77 -13.95
C THR A 180 6.02 8.03 -13.43
N PRO A 181 6.97 7.10 -13.59
CA PRO A 181 8.34 7.31 -13.14
C PRO A 181 8.92 8.64 -13.61
N GLY A 182 9.35 9.48 -12.66
CA GLY A 182 9.90 10.81 -12.93
C GLY A 182 8.89 11.94 -13.16
N SER A 183 7.59 11.67 -13.11
CA SER A 183 6.55 12.72 -13.16
C SER A 183 6.55 13.57 -11.89
N ALA A 184 6.32 14.87 -12.04
CA ALA A 184 6.05 15.77 -10.92
C ALA A 184 4.60 15.65 -10.40
N GLU A 185 3.69 15.14 -11.23
CA GLU A 185 2.30 14.92 -10.84
C GLU A 185 2.21 13.68 -9.95
N GLN A 186 1.55 13.83 -8.81
CA GLN A 186 1.32 12.74 -7.87
C GLN A 186 -0.11 12.23 -7.94
N VAL A 187 -0.27 10.94 -7.67
CA VAL A 187 -1.55 10.26 -7.54
C VAL A 187 -1.53 9.35 -6.32
N VAL A 188 -2.69 8.94 -5.87
CA VAL A 188 -2.83 7.82 -4.95
C VAL A 188 -2.97 6.53 -5.76
N ARG A 189 -2.19 5.52 -5.40
CA ARG A 189 -2.39 4.14 -5.85
C ARG A 189 -2.93 3.34 -4.69
N VAL A 190 -4.06 2.67 -4.92
CA VAL A 190 -4.68 1.80 -3.92
C VAL A 190 -4.63 0.37 -4.43
N LEU A 191 -4.00 -0.49 -3.66
CA LEU A 191 -3.98 -1.93 -3.90
C LEU A 191 -5.34 -2.52 -3.52
N LEU A 192 -5.92 -3.29 -4.42
CA LEU A 192 -7.24 -3.89 -4.27
C LEU A 192 -7.12 -5.41 -4.35
N TRP A 193 -7.80 -6.11 -3.46
CA TRP A 193 -8.08 -7.52 -3.59
C TRP A 193 -9.43 -7.71 -4.26
N GLN A 194 -9.42 -8.35 -5.43
CA GLN A 194 -10.63 -8.79 -6.08
C GLN A 194 -11.05 -10.14 -5.50
N ARG A 195 -12.32 -10.23 -5.09
CA ARG A 195 -12.90 -11.44 -4.52
C ARG A 195 -14.23 -11.77 -5.20
N GLU A 196 -14.58 -13.03 -5.24
CA GLU A 196 -15.80 -13.52 -5.85
C GLU A 196 -16.65 -14.25 -4.83
N ALA A 197 -17.97 -14.13 -4.92
CA ALA A 197 -18.90 -14.83 -4.06
C ALA A 197 -18.65 -16.34 -4.08
N GLY A 198 -18.49 -16.92 -2.90
CA GLY A 198 -18.18 -18.34 -2.69
C GLY A 198 -19.06 -18.96 -1.63
N GLN A 199 -18.87 -20.27 -1.44
CA GLN A 199 -19.44 -21.05 -0.34
C GLN A 199 -18.33 -21.46 0.63
N GLU A 200 -18.67 -22.04 1.76
CA GLU A 200 -17.67 -22.57 2.70
C GLU A 200 -16.55 -23.35 2.01
N PRO A 201 -15.27 -23.12 2.36
CA PRO A 201 -14.80 -22.22 3.43
C PRO A 201 -14.63 -20.76 2.98
N TRP A 202 -15.11 -20.40 1.79
CA TRP A 202 -14.92 -19.10 1.14
C TRP A 202 -16.08 -18.12 1.43
N THR A 203 -16.57 -18.09 2.65
CA THR A 203 -17.65 -17.16 3.06
C THR A 203 -17.27 -15.69 2.96
N PHE A 204 -15.96 -15.38 3.08
CA PHE A 204 -15.40 -14.05 2.84
C PHE A 204 -14.92 -13.84 1.39
N GLY A 205 -15.41 -14.70 0.47
CA GLY A 205 -15.12 -14.67 -0.95
C GLY A 205 -13.89 -15.48 -1.36
N VAL A 206 -13.98 -16.04 -2.56
CA VAL A 206 -12.84 -16.69 -3.23
C VAL A 206 -11.84 -15.63 -3.68
N PRO A 207 -10.55 -15.72 -3.32
CA PRO A 207 -9.54 -14.77 -3.80
C PRO A 207 -9.40 -14.90 -5.33
N ARG A 208 -9.36 -13.75 -6.05
CA ARG A 208 -9.23 -13.73 -7.51
C ARG A 208 -7.96 -13.04 -7.97
N ALA A 209 -7.86 -11.73 -7.75
CA ALA A 209 -6.81 -10.94 -8.36
C ALA A 209 -6.29 -9.85 -7.42
N THR A 210 -5.07 -9.40 -7.68
CA THR A 210 -4.54 -8.13 -7.21
C THR A 210 -4.73 -7.10 -8.30
N GLU A 211 -5.34 -5.97 -7.96
CA GLU A 211 -5.52 -4.82 -8.84
C GLU A 211 -4.94 -3.55 -8.20
N VAL A 212 -4.71 -2.52 -9.00
CA VAL A 212 -4.30 -1.20 -8.53
C VAL A 212 -5.24 -0.15 -9.07
N ALA A 213 -5.91 0.57 -8.16
CA ALA A 213 -6.66 1.75 -8.52
C ALA A 213 -5.75 2.99 -8.56
N THR A 214 -5.98 3.85 -9.56
CA THR A 214 -5.43 5.20 -9.63
C THR A 214 -6.48 6.17 -9.18
N VAL A 215 -6.14 6.99 -8.19
CA VAL A 215 -7.02 8.01 -7.62
C VAL A 215 -6.35 9.38 -7.74
N SER A 216 -7.07 10.35 -8.31
CA SER A 216 -6.56 11.70 -8.54
C SER A 216 -6.30 12.46 -7.24
N LEU A 217 -5.36 13.38 -7.26
CA LEU A 217 -5.11 14.38 -6.23
C LEU A 217 -5.39 15.78 -6.79
N PRO A 218 -5.95 16.70 -6.02
CA PRO A 218 -6.40 16.54 -4.64
C PRO A 218 -7.84 16.00 -4.47
N ASP A 219 -8.56 15.73 -5.57
CA ASP A 219 -10.02 15.52 -5.58
C ASP A 219 -10.45 14.14 -5.12
N LEU A 220 -9.54 13.17 -5.07
CA LEU A 220 -9.77 11.78 -4.67
C LEU A 220 -10.83 11.07 -5.55
N ARG A 221 -10.75 11.25 -6.87
CA ARG A 221 -11.60 10.53 -7.84
C ARG A 221 -10.89 9.30 -8.37
N VAL A 222 -11.59 8.19 -8.44
CA VAL A 222 -11.09 6.97 -9.10
C VAL A 222 -11.00 7.23 -10.59
N GLU A 223 -9.80 7.10 -11.18
CA GLU A 223 -9.55 7.33 -12.61
C GLU A 223 -9.49 6.01 -13.40
N SER A 224 -8.83 5.00 -12.83
CA SER A 224 -8.72 3.67 -13.43
C SER A 224 -8.50 2.60 -12.38
N ILE A 225 -8.73 1.34 -12.74
CA ILE A 225 -8.39 0.15 -11.97
C ILE A 225 -7.71 -0.83 -12.92
N GLU A 226 -6.43 -1.11 -12.67
CA GLU A 226 -5.60 -1.94 -13.54
C GLU A 226 -5.36 -3.32 -12.90
N PRO A 227 -5.57 -4.42 -13.63
CA PRO A 227 -5.22 -5.75 -13.15
C PRO A 227 -3.70 -5.90 -13.11
N ILE A 228 -3.18 -6.36 -11.96
CA ILE A 228 -1.75 -6.60 -11.77
C ILE A 228 -1.43 -8.09 -11.83
N LEU A 229 -2.20 -8.89 -11.13
CA LEU A 229 -1.98 -10.33 -11.02
C LEU A 229 -3.31 -11.05 -10.90
N ASP A 230 -3.55 -12.02 -11.76
CA ASP A 230 -4.67 -12.95 -11.69
C ASP A 230 -4.13 -14.40 -11.61
N PRO A 231 -4.03 -15.00 -10.41
CA PRO A 231 -3.57 -16.37 -10.23
C PRO A 231 -4.71 -17.39 -10.40
N ALA A 232 -5.62 -17.19 -11.36
CA ALA A 232 -6.84 -17.99 -11.52
C ALA A 232 -6.61 -19.51 -11.64
N ASP A 233 -5.46 -19.92 -12.22
CA ASP A 233 -5.12 -21.35 -12.40
C ASP A 233 -4.62 -22.03 -11.12
N ALA A 234 -4.32 -21.26 -10.08
CA ALA A 234 -3.87 -21.82 -8.80
C ALA A 234 -5.05 -22.23 -7.92
N ASP A 235 -4.80 -23.19 -7.01
CA ASP A 235 -5.73 -23.49 -5.91
C ASP A 235 -6.04 -22.19 -5.14
N PRO A 236 -7.31 -21.84 -4.91
CA PRO A 236 -7.68 -20.61 -4.20
C PRO A 236 -6.92 -20.42 -2.88
N ALA A 237 -6.70 -21.46 -2.08
CA ALA A 237 -5.96 -21.37 -0.84
C ALA A 237 -4.47 -21.03 -1.03
N ALA A 238 -3.90 -21.34 -2.19
CA ALA A 238 -2.51 -21.06 -2.53
C ALA A 238 -2.31 -19.78 -3.34
N ARG A 239 -3.39 -19.07 -3.69
CA ARG A 239 -3.30 -17.80 -4.42
C ARG A 239 -2.71 -16.71 -3.54
N VAL A 240 -1.58 -16.17 -3.95
CA VAL A 240 -0.96 -15.03 -3.28
C VAL A 240 -1.57 -13.76 -3.84
N LEU A 241 -2.30 -13.02 -3.01
CA LEU A 241 -2.75 -11.68 -3.31
C LEU A 241 -1.83 -10.66 -2.64
N TYR A 242 -1.38 -9.66 -3.40
CA TYR A 242 -0.51 -8.59 -2.91
C TYR A 242 -1.33 -7.37 -2.49
N GLY A 243 -0.80 -6.61 -1.53
CA GLY A 243 -1.41 -5.36 -1.09
C GLY A 243 -1.73 -5.28 0.39
N THR A 244 -1.49 -6.33 1.17
CA THR A 244 -1.75 -6.27 2.61
C THR A 244 -0.94 -5.17 3.31
N ALA A 245 0.26 -4.86 2.79
CA ALA A 245 1.03 -3.67 3.13
C ALA A 245 1.81 -3.18 1.90
N ALA A 246 2.07 -1.88 1.82
CA ALA A 246 2.94 -1.28 0.81
C ALA A 246 3.80 -0.21 1.47
N VAL A 247 5.12 -0.36 1.36
CA VAL A 247 6.10 0.50 2.05
C VAL A 247 7.04 1.11 1.01
N PRO A 248 6.92 2.42 0.73
CA PRO A 248 7.91 3.13 -0.08
C PRO A 248 9.27 3.19 0.64
N GLU A 249 10.33 2.82 -0.08
CA GLU A 249 11.71 2.87 0.42
C GLU A 249 12.69 3.14 -0.71
N GLY A 250 13.35 4.28 -0.64
CA GLY A 250 14.25 4.74 -1.70
C GLY A 250 13.54 4.83 -3.05
N ARG A 251 14.04 4.11 -4.05
CA ARG A 251 13.45 4.07 -5.39
C ARG A 251 12.39 2.99 -5.60
N TRP A 252 12.06 2.24 -4.56
CA TRP A 252 11.15 1.10 -4.62
C TRP A 252 9.94 1.30 -3.72
N THR A 253 8.82 0.73 -4.11
CA THR A 253 7.72 0.39 -3.23
C THR A 253 7.75 -1.12 -3.02
N TYR A 254 7.89 -1.55 -1.78
CA TYR A 254 7.80 -2.96 -1.40
C TYR A 254 6.35 -3.28 -1.09
N VAL A 255 5.80 -4.26 -1.80
CA VAL A 255 4.39 -4.67 -1.68
C VAL A 255 4.35 -6.06 -1.09
N PHE A 256 3.70 -6.18 0.05
CA PHE A 256 3.55 -7.43 0.76
C PHE A 256 2.24 -8.11 0.40
N GLY A 257 2.23 -9.42 0.43
CA GLY A 257 1.06 -10.23 0.09
C GLY A 257 1.03 -11.53 0.89
N ALA A 258 -0.09 -12.21 0.82
CA ALA A 258 -0.28 -13.49 1.50
C ALA A 258 -1.13 -14.44 0.66
N ASP A 259 -0.97 -15.74 0.91
CA ASP A 259 -1.91 -16.74 0.46
C ASP A 259 -3.14 -16.83 1.40
N GLU A 260 -4.12 -17.62 1.02
CA GLU A 260 -5.43 -17.68 1.71
C GLU A 260 -5.60 -18.96 2.57
N ARG A 261 -4.52 -19.56 3.03
CA ARG A 261 -4.58 -20.78 3.87
C ARG A 261 -5.30 -20.56 5.19
N THR A 262 -5.43 -19.32 5.64
CA THR A 262 -6.22 -18.94 6.83
C THR A 262 -7.69 -19.36 6.70
N ALA A 263 -8.25 -19.39 5.49
CA ALA A 263 -9.60 -19.93 5.24
C ALA A 263 -9.76 -21.40 5.65
N HIS A 264 -8.66 -22.14 5.74
CA HIS A 264 -8.62 -23.54 6.18
C HIS A 264 -8.03 -23.70 7.60
N GLY A 265 -8.03 -22.64 8.42
CA GLY A 265 -7.51 -22.67 9.78
C GLY A 265 -5.98 -22.86 9.87
N ARG A 266 -5.24 -22.49 8.81
CA ARG A 266 -3.77 -22.57 8.75
C ARG A 266 -3.20 -21.17 8.69
N ALA A 267 -1.98 -20.98 9.18
CA ALA A 267 -1.25 -19.77 8.93
C ALA A 267 -1.02 -19.54 7.43
N SER A 268 -1.24 -18.32 6.97
CA SER A 268 -0.90 -17.87 5.63
C SER A 268 0.60 -17.70 5.48
N THR A 269 1.11 -17.92 4.28
CA THR A 269 2.50 -17.59 3.96
C THR A 269 2.58 -16.13 3.52
N ALA A 270 3.55 -15.41 4.06
CA ALA A 270 3.81 -14.03 3.70
C ALA A 270 4.78 -13.96 2.51
N HIS A 271 4.51 -13.05 1.58
CA HIS A 271 5.29 -12.84 0.37
C HIS A 271 5.63 -11.38 0.19
N VAL A 272 6.66 -11.08 -0.62
CA VAL A 272 7.04 -9.70 -0.93
C VAL A 272 7.37 -9.55 -2.43
N ALA A 273 6.88 -8.46 -2.99
CA ALA A 273 7.26 -7.95 -4.29
C ALA A 273 7.85 -6.53 -4.15
N ARG A 274 8.52 -6.05 -5.19
CA ARG A 274 8.95 -4.65 -5.27
C ARG A 274 8.63 -4.05 -6.63
N VAL A 275 8.38 -2.76 -6.65
CA VAL A 275 8.03 -2.02 -7.86
C VAL A 275 8.75 -0.68 -7.83
N PRO A 276 9.30 -0.18 -8.95
CA PRO A 276 9.86 1.17 -8.98
C PRO A 276 8.80 2.22 -8.63
N ALA A 277 9.18 3.26 -7.91
CA ALA A 277 8.28 4.37 -7.60
C ALA A 277 7.68 4.99 -8.88
N GLY A 278 6.37 5.19 -8.89
CA GLY A 278 5.61 5.67 -10.05
C GLY A 278 5.16 4.57 -11.02
N ALA A 279 5.42 3.30 -10.73
CA ALA A 279 5.10 2.18 -11.61
C ALA A 279 4.17 1.13 -10.99
N LEU A 280 3.50 1.45 -9.88
CA LEU A 280 2.70 0.46 -9.15
C LEU A 280 1.56 -0.11 -10.00
N ALA A 281 0.99 0.70 -10.92
CA ALA A 281 -0.05 0.28 -11.84
C ALA A 281 0.46 -0.39 -13.14
N ASP A 282 1.78 -0.60 -13.27
CA ASP A 282 2.36 -1.32 -14.41
C ASP A 282 2.73 -2.75 -14.00
N PRO A 283 1.95 -3.78 -14.41
CA PRO A 283 2.22 -5.17 -14.04
C PRO A 283 3.59 -5.66 -14.53
N ALA A 284 4.13 -5.11 -15.62
CA ALA A 284 5.44 -5.48 -16.14
C ALA A 284 6.61 -4.97 -15.26
N ALA A 285 6.36 -3.97 -14.42
CA ALA A 285 7.37 -3.41 -13.50
C ALA A 285 7.56 -4.23 -12.22
N TRP A 286 6.62 -5.12 -11.88
CA TRP A 286 6.66 -5.89 -10.64
C TRP A 286 7.78 -6.93 -10.64
N ARG A 287 8.43 -7.09 -9.49
CA ARG A 287 9.46 -8.09 -9.24
C ARG A 287 9.16 -8.80 -7.93
N TYR A 288 9.07 -10.10 -7.99
CA TYR A 288 8.68 -11.00 -6.89
C TYR A 288 9.92 -11.67 -6.30
N TRP A 289 9.98 -11.78 -4.99
CA TRP A 289 11.09 -12.46 -4.31
C TRP A 289 10.94 -13.97 -4.39
N ASP A 290 11.95 -14.71 -4.90
CA ASP A 290 11.90 -16.16 -5.04
C ASP A 290 12.70 -16.92 -3.96
N GLY A 291 13.12 -16.21 -2.91
CA GLY A 291 13.96 -16.74 -1.85
C GLY A 291 15.44 -16.38 -2.01
N GLU A 292 15.88 -16.06 -3.23
CA GLU A 292 17.27 -15.73 -3.53
C GLU A 292 17.41 -14.43 -4.32
N ARG A 293 16.48 -14.16 -5.23
CA ARG A 293 16.53 -13.00 -6.13
C ARG A 293 15.15 -12.51 -6.54
N TRP A 294 15.12 -11.32 -7.11
CA TRP A 294 13.90 -10.70 -7.63
C TRP A 294 13.58 -11.20 -9.05
N GLN A 295 12.39 -11.73 -9.27
CA GLN A 295 11.92 -12.34 -10.50
C GLN A 295 10.76 -11.57 -11.13
N THR A 296 10.56 -11.72 -12.44
CA THR A 296 9.41 -11.16 -13.16
C THR A 296 8.13 -11.99 -13.03
N SER A 297 8.24 -13.28 -12.71
CA SER A 297 7.09 -14.19 -12.62
C SER A 297 6.60 -14.30 -11.19
N ALA A 298 5.34 -13.96 -10.95
CA ALA A 298 4.67 -14.13 -9.65
C ALA A 298 4.60 -15.61 -9.21
N ALA A 299 4.49 -16.53 -10.16
CA ALA A 299 4.46 -17.98 -9.88
C ALA A 299 5.78 -18.49 -9.23
N ARG A 300 6.84 -17.71 -9.29
CA ARG A 300 8.12 -18.02 -8.63
C ARG A 300 8.27 -17.36 -7.26
N SER A 301 7.26 -16.63 -6.80
CA SER A 301 7.32 -16.00 -5.48
C SER A 301 7.46 -17.04 -4.38
N ALA A 302 8.47 -16.90 -3.54
CA ALA A 302 8.69 -17.77 -2.39
C ALA A 302 8.19 -17.10 -1.11
N PRO A 303 7.69 -17.89 -0.15
CA PRO A 303 7.32 -17.38 1.16
C PRO A 303 8.50 -16.75 1.88
N MET A 304 8.27 -15.64 2.56
CA MET A 304 9.17 -15.13 3.58
C MET A 304 9.12 -16.06 4.79
N ALA A 305 10.27 -16.45 5.32
CA ALA A 305 10.33 -17.31 6.50
C ALA A 305 9.94 -16.51 7.76
N LEU A 306 8.71 -16.66 8.21
CA LEU A 306 8.20 -16.12 9.47
C LEU A 306 8.20 -17.23 10.53
N GLY A 307 9.31 -17.36 11.24
CA GLY A 307 9.43 -18.36 12.31
C GLY A 307 9.70 -19.79 11.83
N ARG A 308 9.70 -20.73 12.78
CA ARG A 308 10.14 -22.12 12.56
C ARG A 308 9.02 -23.16 12.47
N THR A 309 7.79 -22.81 12.76
CA THR A 309 6.67 -23.76 12.80
C THR A 309 5.55 -23.34 11.86
N ALA A 310 4.91 -24.32 11.22
CA ALA A 310 3.73 -24.10 10.37
C ALA A 310 2.48 -23.65 11.16
N GLU A 311 2.57 -23.63 12.49
CA GLU A 311 1.48 -23.30 13.40
C GLU A 311 1.48 -21.80 13.76
N ARG A 312 2.60 -21.10 13.57
CA ARG A 312 2.74 -19.66 13.76
C ARG A 312 3.22 -19.01 12.47
N GLY A 313 2.44 -18.11 11.95
CA GLY A 313 2.71 -17.40 10.72
C GLY A 313 1.90 -16.11 10.66
N ALA A 314 1.71 -15.57 9.48
CA ALA A 314 0.86 -14.42 9.27
C ALA A 314 -0.61 -14.84 9.07
N THR A 315 -1.55 -13.96 9.38
CA THR A 315 -2.86 -13.96 8.75
C THR A 315 -2.72 -13.44 7.31
N ASN A 316 -3.74 -13.60 6.47
CA ASN A 316 -3.71 -13.03 5.13
C ASN A 316 -3.66 -11.48 5.14
N THR A 317 -4.12 -10.85 6.21
CA THR A 317 -4.07 -9.41 6.43
C THR A 317 -3.12 -9.06 7.57
N TYR A 318 -1.84 -8.97 7.29
CA TYR A 318 -0.83 -8.45 8.21
C TYR A 318 -0.37 -7.05 7.75
N THR A 319 0.38 -6.37 8.58
CA THR A 319 0.96 -5.07 8.26
C THR A 319 2.47 -5.08 8.35
N VAL A 320 3.10 -4.25 7.56
CA VAL A 320 4.54 -3.99 7.64
C VAL A 320 4.77 -2.48 7.69
N ALA A 321 5.57 -2.06 8.64
CA ALA A 321 6.04 -0.68 8.77
C ALA A 321 7.55 -0.64 8.86
N ARG A 322 8.14 0.53 8.62
CA ARG A 322 9.55 0.79 8.87
C ARG A 322 9.70 1.76 10.03
N HIS A 323 10.62 1.45 10.94
CA HIS A 323 10.99 2.32 12.03
C HIS A 323 12.52 2.40 12.11
N GLY A 324 13.08 3.57 11.83
CA GLY A 324 14.51 3.71 11.59
C GLY A 324 14.97 2.76 10.47
N GLY A 325 16.13 2.13 10.64
CA GLY A 325 16.67 1.14 9.69
C GLY A 325 16.01 -0.24 9.74
N THR A 326 14.97 -0.45 10.56
CA THR A 326 14.40 -1.76 10.84
C THR A 326 12.99 -1.91 10.29
N TRP A 327 12.69 -3.06 9.70
CA TRP A 327 11.36 -3.46 9.23
C TRP A 327 10.64 -4.19 10.37
N LEU A 328 9.39 -3.82 10.62
CA LEU A 328 8.52 -4.41 11.62
C LEU A 328 7.27 -4.98 10.93
N LEU A 329 7.03 -6.27 11.09
CA LEU A 329 5.80 -6.94 10.66
C LEU A 329 4.95 -7.23 11.88
N LEU A 330 3.66 -6.88 11.82
CA LEU A 330 2.67 -7.16 12.85
C LEU A 330 1.53 -7.96 12.23
N THR A 331 1.13 -9.03 12.90
CA THR A 331 0.05 -9.92 12.48
C THR A 331 -0.71 -10.42 13.69
N THR A 332 -1.92 -10.95 13.52
CA THR A 332 -2.50 -11.80 14.56
C THR A 332 -1.95 -13.20 14.41
N ASP A 333 -1.77 -13.89 15.54
CA ASP A 333 -1.32 -15.27 15.57
C ASP A 333 -2.34 -16.14 14.85
N ALA A 334 -1.93 -16.76 13.75
CA ALA A 334 -2.80 -17.57 12.91
C ALA A 334 -2.46 -19.04 13.09
N GLY A 335 -3.48 -19.81 13.38
CA GLY A 335 -3.35 -21.26 13.40
C GLY A 335 -3.09 -21.86 14.78
N GLY A 336 -4.13 -22.32 15.39
CA GLY A 336 -4.13 -23.34 16.41
C GLY A 336 -5.18 -24.38 16.03
N PRO A 337 -5.06 -25.62 16.45
CA PRO A 337 -6.00 -26.71 16.10
C PRO A 337 -7.43 -26.43 16.57
N ASP A 338 -7.66 -25.45 17.43
CA ASP A 338 -8.94 -25.07 18.01
C ASP A 338 -9.52 -23.75 17.47
N GLY A 339 -8.90 -23.15 16.43
CA GLY A 339 -9.35 -21.88 15.84
C GLY A 339 -9.19 -20.65 16.74
N ARG A 340 -8.54 -20.78 17.90
CA ARG A 340 -8.34 -19.69 18.87
C ARG A 340 -7.12 -18.83 18.60
N GLY A 341 -6.39 -19.08 17.53
CA GLY A 341 -5.12 -18.43 17.19
C GLY A 341 -5.23 -16.98 16.72
N LEU A 342 -6.42 -16.38 16.65
CA LEU A 342 -6.60 -14.99 16.21
C LEU A 342 -6.68 -13.98 17.37
N THR A 343 -6.22 -14.32 18.56
CA THR A 343 -6.43 -13.50 19.76
C THR A 343 -5.24 -12.63 20.11
N THR A 344 -4.04 -12.93 19.62
CA THR A 344 -2.81 -12.24 20.02
C THR A 344 -2.16 -11.59 18.81
N VAL A 345 -1.85 -10.30 18.90
CA VAL A 345 -0.97 -9.64 17.94
C VAL A 345 0.46 -10.05 18.23
N THR A 346 1.15 -10.50 17.20
CA THR A 346 2.58 -10.86 17.24
C THR A 346 3.40 -9.98 16.31
N SER A 347 4.67 -9.83 16.60
CA SER A 347 5.61 -9.03 15.81
C SER A 347 6.82 -9.83 15.36
N TYR A 348 7.35 -9.43 14.21
CA TYR A 348 8.62 -9.86 13.65
C TYR A 348 9.41 -8.63 13.21
N TRP A 349 10.75 -8.69 13.33
CA TRP A 349 11.61 -7.63 12.83
C TRP A 349 12.63 -8.18 11.81
N ALA A 350 13.10 -7.34 10.89
CA ALA A 350 14.11 -7.67 9.89
C ALA A 350 14.92 -6.43 9.48
N CYS A 351 16.12 -6.65 8.92
CA CYS A 351 16.93 -5.59 8.34
C CYS A 351 16.58 -5.31 6.85
N GLY A 352 15.86 -6.20 6.21
CA GLY A 352 15.42 -6.02 4.84
C GLY A 352 13.99 -6.50 4.65
N PRO A 353 13.30 -6.02 3.60
CA PRO A 353 11.89 -6.34 3.39
C PRO A 353 11.64 -7.82 3.09
N GLN A 354 12.62 -8.54 2.58
CA GLN A 354 12.57 -9.99 2.33
C GLN A 354 13.01 -10.83 3.54
N GLY A 355 13.50 -10.21 4.60
CA GLY A 355 14.04 -10.88 5.77
C GLY A 355 15.58 -11.02 5.74
N PRO A 356 16.17 -11.90 6.58
CA PRO A 356 15.48 -12.84 7.46
C PRO A 356 14.67 -12.16 8.56
N TRP A 357 13.45 -12.68 8.80
CA TRP A 357 12.55 -12.18 9.83
C TRP A 357 12.78 -12.89 11.16
N HIS A 358 12.88 -12.12 12.24
CA HIS A 358 13.14 -12.57 13.59
C HIS A 358 11.89 -12.41 14.45
N GLY A 359 11.40 -13.49 15.02
CA GLY A 359 10.19 -13.57 15.83
C GLY A 359 9.65 -15.01 15.87
N PRO A 360 8.38 -15.22 16.25
CA PRO A 360 7.41 -14.22 16.71
C PRO A 360 7.72 -13.70 18.12
N HIS A 361 7.23 -12.47 18.40
CA HIS A 361 7.18 -11.92 19.74
C HIS A 361 5.74 -11.49 20.02
N ASP A 362 5.15 -11.98 21.11
CA ASP A 362 3.80 -11.58 21.52
C ASP A 362 3.80 -10.08 21.89
N VAL A 363 2.80 -9.34 21.39
CA VAL A 363 2.67 -7.90 21.58
C VAL A 363 1.53 -7.59 22.54
N LEU A 364 0.31 -7.96 22.17
CA LEU A 364 -0.90 -7.72 22.96
C LEU A 364 -2.03 -8.64 22.54
N VAL A 365 -2.97 -8.82 23.45
CA VAL A 365 -4.33 -9.25 23.13
C VAL A 365 -5.16 -7.97 22.97
N PRO A 366 -5.67 -7.65 21.75
CA PRO A 366 -6.36 -6.40 21.51
C PRO A 366 -7.62 -6.28 22.38
N PRO A 367 -7.82 -5.14 23.07
CA PRO A 367 -9.00 -4.95 23.89
C PRO A 367 -10.27 -4.84 23.06
N LEU A 368 -11.29 -5.59 23.43
CA LEU A 368 -12.60 -5.56 22.81
C LEU A 368 -13.47 -4.42 23.38
N PRO A 369 -14.53 -3.98 22.67
CA PRO A 369 -15.48 -3.02 23.18
C PRO A 369 -16.08 -3.46 24.53
N PRO A 370 -16.35 -2.54 25.46
CA PRO A 370 -17.01 -2.87 26.71
C PRO A 370 -18.38 -3.57 26.46
N GLY A 371 -18.63 -4.65 27.18
CA GLY A 371 -19.86 -5.43 27.02
C GLY A 371 -19.81 -6.48 25.90
N SER A 372 -18.73 -6.58 25.16
CA SER A 372 -18.52 -7.67 24.21
C SER A 372 -18.55 -9.01 24.92
N ASP A 373 -19.24 -9.97 24.34
CA ASP A 373 -19.14 -11.36 24.79
C ASP A 373 -17.92 -12.07 24.19
N GLY A 374 -17.62 -13.27 24.67
CA GLY A 374 -16.46 -14.04 24.24
C GLY A 374 -16.50 -14.53 22.79
N ARG A 375 -17.48 -14.10 21.97
CA ARG A 375 -17.58 -14.40 20.55
C ARG A 375 -17.03 -13.30 19.66
N ALA A 376 -16.83 -12.08 20.20
CA ALA A 376 -16.20 -11.00 19.48
C ALA A 376 -14.73 -11.32 19.24
N LEU A 377 -14.25 -10.98 18.05
CA LEU A 377 -12.86 -11.15 17.61
C LEU A 377 -12.26 -9.81 17.21
N ALA A 378 -10.98 -9.63 17.53
CA ALA A 378 -10.15 -8.56 16.96
C ALA A 378 -9.30 -9.14 15.83
N TYR A 379 -9.23 -8.42 14.71
CA TYR A 379 -8.52 -8.89 13.50
C TYR A 379 -7.98 -7.71 12.68
N ASN A 380 -7.34 -7.97 11.54
CA ASN A 380 -6.78 -6.96 10.64
C ASN A 380 -5.86 -5.94 11.35
N PRO A 381 -4.77 -6.38 12.01
CA PRO A 381 -3.85 -5.43 12.60
C PRO A 381 -3.21 -4.56 11.52
N GLN A 382 -3.31 -3.22 11.64
CA GLN A 382 -2.81 -2.26 10.66
C GLN A 382 -1.95 -1.20 11.33
N ALA A 383 -0.73 -1.03 10.84
CA ALA A 383 0.16 0.04 11.28
C ALA A 383 -0.24 1.38 10.64
N HIS A 384 -0.24 2.43 11.46
CA HIS A 384 -0.51 3.80 11.06
C HIS A 384 0.69 4.69 11.42
N PRO A 385 1.80 4.64 10.65
CA PRO A 385 3.04 5.35 11.01
C PRO A 385 2.87 6.86 11.14
N SER A 386 1.97 7.46 10.35
CA SER A 386 1.71 8.91 10.39
C SER A 386 1.04 9.41 11.67
N PHE A 387 0.52 8.50 12.50
CA PHE A 387 -0.06 8.81 13.81
C PHE A 387 0.86 8.42 14.97
N GLY A 388 2.03 7.84 14.66
CA GLY A 388 3.09 7.55 15.62
C GLY A 388 3.93 8.79 15.95
N ASP A 389 4.85 8.60 16.88
CA ASP A 389 5.91 9.54 17.23
C ASP A 389 7.29 8.87 17.09
N GLU A 390 8.38 9.56 17.46
CA GLU A 390 9.74 9.03 17.33
C GLU A 390 9.98 7.69 18.04
N GLY A 391 9.23 7.41 19.10
CA GLY A 391 9.36 6.20 19.92
C GLY A 391 8.22 5.21 19.77
N GLY A 392 7.21 5.48 18.94
CA GLY A 392 5.99 4.70 18.93
C GLY A 392 5.32 4.55 17.57
N LEU A 393 4.39 3.61 17.53
CA LEU A 393 3.58 3.29 16.35
C LEU A 393 2.12 3.16 16.78
N VAL A 394 1.18 3.73 16.02
CA VAL A 394 -0.24 3.45 16.20
C VAL A 394 -0.58 2.19 15.41
N LEU A 395 -1.24 1.24 16.08
CA LEU A 395 -1.81 0.03 15.51
C LEU A 395 -3.32 0.10 15.59
N GLY A 396 -3.99 0.02 14.45
CA GLY A 396 -5.42 -0.19 14.34
C GLY A 396 -5.74 -1.67 14.27
N TYR A 397 -6.94 -2.02 14.67
CA TYR A 397 -7.53 -3.34 14.49
C TYR A 397 -9.05 -3.23 14.41
N ASP A 398 -9.65 -4.17 13.71
CA ASP A 398 -11.10 -4.26 13.56
C ASP A 398 -11.68 -5.23 14.58
N VAL A 399 -12.96 -5.07 14.86
CA VAL A 399 -13.74 -5.96 15.75
C VAL A 399 -14.96 -6.45 15.00
N ASN A 400 -15.29 -7.72 15.17
CA ASN A 400 -16.50 -8.33 14.59
C ASN A 400 -16.98 -9.52 15.44
N VAL A 401 -18.19 -9.97 15.17
CA VAL A 401 -18.78 -11.23 15.66
C VAL A 401 -19.19 -12.09 14.46
N PRO A 402 -18.27 -12.78 13.80
CA PRO A 402 -18.50 -13.40 12.48
C PRO A 402 -19.62 -14.43 12.44
N GLN A 403 -19.91 -15.11 13.57
CA GLN A 403 -20.98 -16.10 13.65
C GLN A 403 -22.36 -15.46 13.97
N GLU A 404 -22.42 -14.16 14.22
CA GLU A 404 -23.66 -13.47 14.59
C GLU A 404 -23.73 -12.06 13.99
N VAL A 405 -24.04 -11.97 12.71
CA VAL A 405 -24.15 -10.68 11.99
C VAL A 405 -25.10 -9.71 12.70
N ALA A 406 -26.19 -10.22 13.32
CA ALA A 406 -27.10 -9.39 14.09
C ALA A 406 -26.44 -8.65 15.28
N ALA A 407 -25.29 -9.11 15.78
CA ALA A 407 -24.59 -8.43 16.88
C ALA A 407 -24.07 -7.05 16.45
N VAL A 408 -23.54 -6.91 15.23
CA VAL A 408 -23.02 -5.63 14.72
C VAL A 408 -24.12 -4.61 14.39
N HIS A 409 -25.37 -5.06 14.28
CA HIS A 409 -26.54 -4.18 14.19
C HIS A 409 -27.04 -3.74 15.57
N ARG A 410 -26.90 -4.58 16.60
CA ARG A 410 -27.31 -4.24 17.98
C ARG A 410 -26.32 -3.30 18.68
N ASP A 411 -25.04 -3.37 18.33
CA ASP A 411 -24.01 -2.46 18.85
C ASP A 411 -23.02 -2.12 17.74
N VAL A 412 -23.08 -0.89 17.25
CA VAL A 412 -22.21 -0.39 16.17
C VAL A 412 -20.72 -0.42 16.54
N ALA A 413 -20.36 -0.44 17.83
CA ALA A 413 -18.98 -0.53 18.27
C ALA A 413 -18.31 -1.88 17.93
N LEU A 414 -19.12 -2.91 17.64
CA LEU A 414 -18.64 -4.23 17.23
C LEU A 414 -18.23 -4.29 15.74
N TYR A 415 -18.35 -3.18 15.02
CA TYR A 415 -17.90 -3.08 13.62
C TYR A 415 -17.32 -1.69 13.33
N ARG A 416 -16.40 -1.25 14.20
CA ARG A 416 -15.63 -0.01 14.06
C ARG A 416 -14.18 -0.26 14.42
N PRO A 417 -13.23 0.42 13.77
CA PRO A 417 -11.81 0.28 14.08
C PRO A 417 -11.51 0.78 15.49
N ARG A 418 -10.56 0.15 16.12
CA ARG A 418 -10.01 0.53 17.42
C ARG A 418 -8.50 0.67 17.31
N PHE A 419 -7.92 1.47 18.18
CA PHE A 419 -6.52 1.82 18.06
C PHE A 419 -5.78 1.69 19.40
N VAL A 420 -4.54 1.27 19.29
CA VAL A 420 -3.58 1.24 20.40
C VAL A 420 -2.28 1.90 19.96
N ARG A 421 -1.58 2.50 20.90
CA ARG A 421 -0.23 3.00 20.70
C ARG A 421 0.76 1.98 21.22
N LEU A 422 1.71 1.61 20.38
CA LEU A 422 2.80 0.69 20.70
C LEU A 422 4.05 1.51 20.98
N ASP A 423 4.72 1.23 22.10
CA ASP A 423 6.02 1.80 22.40
C ASP A 423 7.12 0.85 21.88
N LEU A 424 7.98 1.38 20.99
CA LEU A 424 9.02 0.62 20.32
C LEU A 424 10.35 0.80 21.05
N SER A 425 11.10 -0.28 21.23
CA SER A 425 12.42 -0.26 21.82
C SER A 425 13.44 -0.99 20.95
N VAL A 426 14.59 -0.36 20.77
CA VAL A 426 15.77 -0.94 20.14
C VAL A 426 16.58 -1.66 21.21
N ARG A 427 17.05 -2.86 20.93
CA ARG A 427 17.95 -3.64 21.81
C ARG A 427 19.38 -3.66 21.32
#